data_57423ea357d3b2d66d8badb57547759a
#
_entry.id   57423ea357d3b2d66d8badb57547759a
#
_cell.length_a   1.000
_cell.length_b   1.000
_cell.length_c   1.000
_cell.angle_alpha   90.00
_cell.angle_beta   90.00
_cell.angle_gamma   90.00
#
_symmetry.space_group_name_H-M   'P 1'
#
loop_
_entity.id
_entity.type
_entity.pdbx_description
1 polymer ?
#
loop_
_entity_poly.entity_id
_entity_poly.type
_entity_poly.pdbx_seq_one_letter_code
_entity_poly.pdbx_strand_id
1 'polypeptide(L)'
;EQNALQGGCPVCGFDGDQLEADVRAREAVIEAKTGKREAEAGAVIAAEIARESAEEVQSDRRIMSQEEETALAEALKGNHTLKAESTAFPKVQFTKEMKEAGYTILCPQMAPIHFDLLLPIFNANGYNMELLPAVDHGAVDAGLKYVNNDICYPSILVTGQIMEAVTSGRYDTDKLAVIITQTGGGCRATNYISLIRKALKAAGLGHIPVISLAFKKLDESNPGFKLSATMLYNAVFALFYGDLLMQCLYRTRPYEIEPNAAQNLFDYWMAKCKQQVYEGEKFGRYKKTVRAIVDDFDNLPLQGEGTKPRVGVVGEILVKFHPTANNQVVDVIEAEGCEAVVPGLVDFFLFGIAGSIFQQEGVGK
;
A
#
# COMPACT_ATOMS: atom_id res chain seq x y z
N GLU A 1 1.16 -32.61 22.15
CA GLU A 1 1.90 -32.31 20.89
C GLU A 1 3.45 -32.30 21.04
N GLN A 2 4.01 -32.53 22.24
CA GLN A 2 5.46 -32.60 22.46
C GLN A 2 6.06 -34.02 22.32
N ASN A 3 5.28 -35.03 22.00
CA ASN A 3 5.74 -36.44 21.98
C ASN A 3 5.90 -37.06 20.58
N ALA A 4 5.77 -36.32 19.51
CA ALA A 4 5.84 -36.87 18.14
C ALA A 4 7.22 -36.84 17.48
N LEU A 5 8.23 -36.28 18.14
CA LEU A 5 9.61 -36.15 17.60
C LEU A 5 10.64 -37.09 18.26
N GLN A 6 10.23 -37.91 19.23
CA GLN A 6 11.10 -38.91 19.85
C GLN A 6 10.86 -40.27 19.22
N GLY A 7 11.55 -40.57 18.14
CA GLY A 7 11.56 -41.91 17.55
C GLY A 7 12.09 -41.88 16.14
N GLY A 8 13.28 -42.46 15.94
CA GLY A 8 13.88 -42.62 14.62
C GLY A 8 12.96 -43.40 13.68
N CYS A 9 12.96 -43.06 12.39
CA CYS A 9 12.20 -43.78 11.37
C CYS A 9 12.86 -45.12 11.03
N PRO A 10 12.24 -46.27 11.32
CA PRO A 10 12.86 -47.57 11.08
C PRO A 10 13.05 -47.91 9.59
N VAL A 11 12.46 -47.13 8.67
CA VAL A 11 12.52 -47.35 7.22
C VAL A 11 13.63 -46.57 6.54
N CYS A 12 13.97 -45.37 7.04
CA CYS A 12 14.96 -44.49 6.43
C CYS A 12 16.22 -44.27 7.30
N GLY A 13 16.32 -44.91 8.49
CA GLY A 13 17.45 -44.74 9.40
C GLY A 13 17.56 -43.35 10.02
N PHE A 14 16.49 -42.58 10.01
CA PHE A 14 16.44 -41.24 10.55
C PHE A 14 16.48 -41.26 12.09
N ASP A 15 17.52 -40.67 12.67
CA ASP A 15 17.66 -40.48 14.11
C ASP A 15 17.33 -38.99 14.44
N GLY A 16 16.18 -38.77 15.06
CA GLY A 16 15.71 -37.44 15.41
C GLY A 16 16.58 -36.72 16.43
N ASP A 17 17.15 -37.47 17.38
CA ASP A 17 18.00 -36.91 18.44
C ASP A 17 19.35 -36.44 17.87
N GLN A 18 19.91 -37.19 16.88
CA GLN A 18 21.11 -36.82 16.17
C GLN A 18 20.92 -35.56 15.33
N LEU A 19 19.77 -35.43 14.63
CA LEU A 19 19.46 -34.24 13.86
C LEU A 19 19.31 -33.02 14.74
N GLU A 20 18.63 -33.14 15.87
CA GLU A 20 18.45 -32.05 16.82
C GLU A 20 19.79 -31.58 17.42
N ALA A 21 20.68 -32.50 17.71
CA ALA A 21 22.04 -32.20 18.16
C ALA A 21 22.87 -31.48 17.06
N ASP A 22 22.77 -31.95 15.81
CA ASP A 22 23.45 -31.33 14.65
C ASP A 22 22.91 -29.94 14.33
N VAL A 23 21.59 -29.72 14.46
CA VAL A 23 20.96 -28.41 14.26
C VAL A 23 21.43 -27.44 15.34
N ARG A 24 21.41 -27.83 16.61
CA ARG A 24 21.88 -26.98 17.74
C ARG A 24 23.38 -26.66 17.60
N ALA A 25 24.18 -27.62 17.17
CA ALA A 25 25.63 -27.39 16.93
C ALA A 25 25.85 -26.39 15.79
N ARG A 26 25.06 -26.48 14.70
CA ARG A 26 25.11 -25.52 13.58
C ARG A 26 24.62 -24.14 13.97
N GLU A 27 23.55 -24.05 14.72
CA GLU A 27 23.00 -22.78 15.24
C GLU A 27 24.03 -22.08 16.15
N ALA A 28 24.67 -22.81 17.08
CA ALA A 28 25.72 -22.26 17.93
C ALA A 28 26.94 -21.75 17.13
N VAL A 29 27.32 -22.46 16.04
CA VAL A 29 28.43 -22.02 15.16
C VAL A 29 28.02 -20.79 14.33
N ILE A 30 26.77 -20.73 13.89
CA ILE A 30 26.24 -19.56 13.16
C ILE A 30 26.17 -18.37 14.11
N GLU A 31 25.65 -18.56 15.32
CA GLU A 31 25.52 -17.51 16.33
C GLU A 31 26.88 -16.95 16.76
N ALA A 32 27.88 -17.84 16.97
CA ALA A 32 29.25 -17.44 17.28
C ALA A 32 29.95 -16.70 16.13
N LYS A 33 29.67 -17.08 14.87
CA LYS A 33 30.20 -16.40 13.68
C LYS A 33 29.49 -15.10 13.37
N THR A 34 28.17 -15.05 13.59
CA THR A 34 27.36 -13.87 13.35
C THR A 34 27.65 -12.81 14.41
N GLY A 35 27.67 -13.17 15.69
CA GLY A 35 28.02 -12.26 16.76
C GLY A 35 29.43 -11.67 16.63
N LYS A 36 30.40 -12.45 16.14
CA LYS A 36 31.75 -11.93 15.90
C LYS A 36 31.82 -10.99 14.70
N ARG A 37 31.09 -11.29 13.62
CA ARG A 37 30.97 -10.43 12.45
C ARG A 37 30.19 -9.15 12.75
N GLU A 38 29.12 -9.25 13.53
CA GLU A 38 28.32 -8.08 13.94
C GLU A 38 29.12 -7.17 14.89
N ALA A 39 29.94 -7.73 15.80
CA ALA A 39 30.80 -6.92 16.67
C ALA A 39 31.93 -6.24 15.87
N GLU A 40 32.54 -6.93 14.91
CA GLU A 40 33.57 -6.35 14.02
C GLU A 40 32.97 -5.31 13.08
N ALA A 41 31.81 -5.59 12.47
CA ALA A 41 31.08 -4.64 11.62
C ALA A 41 30.58 -3.42 12.43
N GLY A 42 30.06 -3.65 13.62
CA GLY A 42 29.64 -2.59 14.53
C GLY A 42 30.78 -1.68 14.95
N ALA A 43 31.98 -2.23 15.20
CA ALA A 43 33.16 -1.46 15.51
C ALA A 43 33.67 -0.62 14.32
N VAL A 44 33.62 -1.18 13.10
CA VAL A 44 33.99 -0.46 11.88
C VAL A 44 33.00 0.67 11.59
N ILE A 45 31.69 0.38 11.66
CA ILE A 45 30.63 1.39 11.45
C ILE A 45 30.71 2.49 12.53
N ALA A 46 30.93 2.14 13.79
CA ALA A 46 31.10 3.12 14.87
C ALA A 46 32.34 4.01 14.67
N ALA A 47 33.44 3.44 14.18
CA ALA A 47 34.65 4.19 13.86
C ALA A 47 34.46 5.12 12.64
N GLU A 48 33.68 4.68 11.65
CA GLU A 48 33.36 5.47 10.44
C GLU A 48 32.41 6.62 10.78
N ILE A 49 31.35 6.35 11.53
CA ILE A 49 30.43 7.39 12.04
C ILE A 49 31.17 8.40 12.94
N ALA A 50 32.09 7.94 13.79
CA ALA A 50 32.90 8.84 14.62
C ALA A 50 33.88 9.68 13.77
N ARG A 51 34.38 9.15 12.64
CA ARG A 51 35.23 9.90 11.73
C ARG A 51 34.42 10.89 10.89
N GLU A 52 33.30 10.50 10.34
CA GLU A 52 32.40 11.39 9.59
C GLU A 52 31.83 12.50 10.50
N SER A 53 31.40 12.18 11.71
CA SER A 53 30.95 13.19 12.67
C SER A 53 32.07 14.14 13.12
N ALA A 54 33.33 13.68 13.18
CA ALA A 54 34.46 14.53 13.49
C ALA A 54 34.84 15.44 12.30
N GLU A 55 34.73 14.94 11.06
CA GLU A 55 34.95 15.71 9.84
C GLU A 55 33.79 16.72 9.60
N GLU A 56 32.55 16.33 9.86
CA GLU A 56 31.36 17.20 9.76
C GLU A 56 31.40 18.31 10.84
N VAL A 57 31.77 17.97 12.08
CA VAL A 57 31.98 18.97 13.16
C VAL A 57 33.18 19.89 12.87
N GLN A 58 34.15 19.46 12.06
CA GLN A 58 35.28 20.31 11.66
C GLN A 58 34.95 21.18 10.44
N SER A 59 34.04 20.72 9.55
CA SER A 59 33.56 21.52 8.40
C SER A 59 32.50 22.55 8.81
N ASP A 60 31.64 22.22 9.80
CA ASP A 60 30.59 23.12 10.32
C ASP A 60 31.07 24.13 11.35
N ARG A 61 32.33 24.04 11.82
CA ARG A 61 32.93 25.08 12.65
C ARG A 61 33.48 26.25 11.83
N ARG A 62 32.79 26.70 10.80
CA ARG A 62 32.86 28.08 10.42
C ARG A 62 32.00 28.89 11.39
N ILE A 63 32.59 29.23 12.53
CA ILE A 63 31.97 30.21 13.44
C ILE A 63 31.81 31.48 12.60
N MET A 64 30.56 31.77 12.22
CA MET A 64 30.22 33.03 11.55
C MET A 64 30.73 34.16 12.42
N SER A 65 31.40 35.12 11.81
CA SER A 65 31.80 36.34 12.53
C SER A 65 30.53 37.07 13.01
N GLN A 66 30.66 37.83 14.06
CA GLN A 66 29.55 38.64 14.59
C GLN A 66 28.94 39.57 13.53
N GLU A 67 29.75 39.97 12.52
CA GLU A 67 29.30 40.75 11.36
C GLU A 67 28.47 39.92 10.39
N GLU A 68 28.82 38.64 10.15
CA GLU A 68 28.04 37.71 9.32
C GLU A 68 26.72 37.31 9.99
N GLU A 69 26.71 37.11 11.32
CA GLU A 69 25.47 36.87 12.08
C GLU A 69 24.55 38.10 12.04
N THR A 70 25.09 39.28 12.16
CA THR A 70 24.30 40.51 12.11
C THR A 70 23.75 40.75 10.72
N ALA A 71 24.56 40.53 9.67
CA ALA A 71 24.11 40.62 8.27
C ALA A 71 23.07 39.59 7.91
N LEU A 72 23.18 38.33 8.42
CA LEU A 72 22.19 37.30 8.25
C LEU A 72 20.88 37.64 8.99
N ALA A 73 21.00 38.18 10.21
CA ALA A 73 19.84 38.63 10.99
C ALA A 73 19.11 39.81 10.36
N GLU A 74 19.86 40.75 9.71
CA GLU A 74 19.27 41.83 8.94
C GLU A 74 18.65 41.35 7.62
N ALA A 75 19.30 40.44 6.91
CA ALA A 75 18.75 39.81 5.71
C ALA A 75 17.46 39.01 6.03
N LEU A 76 17.41 38.31 7.18
CA LEU A 76 16.22 37.63 7.63
C LEU A 76 15.10 38.59 8.07
N LYS A 77 15.43 39.76 8.64
CA LYS A 77 14.46 40.81 8.96
C LYS A 77 13.89 41.48 7.73
N GLY A 78 14.72 41.69 6.67
CA GLY A 78 14.28 42.22 5.40
C GLY A 78 13.39 41.30 4.58
N ASN A 79 13.43 39.99 4.85
CA ASN A 79 12.68 38.96 4.11
C ASN A 79 11.25 38.77 4.60
N HIS A 80 10.77 39.50 5.61
CA HIS A 80 9.36 39.47 6.03
C HIS A 80 8.38 40.07 5.03
N THR A 81 8.85 40.62 3.92
CA THR A 81 8.01 41.14 2.83
C THR A 81 8.15 40.39 1.51
N LEU A 82 8.96 39.34 1.44
CA LEU A 82 8.71 38.34 0.40
C LEU A 82 7.34 37.73 0.74
N LYS A 83 6.26 38.30 0.17
CA LYS A 83 5.07 37.51 -0.11
C LYS A 83 5.64 36.27 -0.75
N ALA A 84 5.64 35.15 0.00
CA ALA A 84 5.88 33.88 -0.59
C ALA A 84 4.92 33.83 -1.77
N GLU A 85 5.42 34.05 -2.99
CA GLU A 85 4.67 33.72 -4.18
C GLU A 85 4.27 32.28 -3.90
N SER A 86 2.98 32.11 -3.68
CA SER A 86 2.41 30.83 -3.32
C SER A 86 2.96 29.82 -4.32
N THR A 87 3.94 29.02 -3.89
CA THR A 87 4.44 27.87 -4.66
C THR A 87 3.34 26.80 -4.76
N ALA A 88 2.14 27.14 -4.28
CA ALA A 88 0.94 26.35 -4.44
C ALA A 88 0.65 26.23 -5.95
N PHE A 89 0.83 25.01 -6.45
CA PHE A 89 0.42 24.68 -7.81
C PHE A 89 -1.05 25.04 -7.98
N PRO A 90 -1.46 25.64 -9.12
CA PRO A 90 -2.85 26.03 -9.33
C PRO A 90 -3.72 24.79 -9.13
N LYS A 91 -4.66 24.90 -8.22
CA LYS A 91 -5.62 23.83 -7.92
C LYS A 91 -6.72 23.89 -8.96
N VAL A 92 -6.61 23.08 -10.00
CA VAL A 92 -7.70 22.90 -10.94
C VAL A 92 -8.76 22.04 -10.25
N GLN A 93 -10.00 22.52 -10.27
CA GLN A 93 -11.13 21.88 -9.59
C GLN A 93 -11.84 20.94 -10.53
N PHE A 94 -12.25 19.78 -10.03
CA PHE A 94 -13.21 18.92 -10.71
C PHE A 94 -14.62 19.47 -10.48
N THR A 95 -15.23 20.00 -11.53
CA THR A 95 -16.52 20.69 -11.47
C THR A 95 -17.70 19.75 -11.74
N LYS A 96 -18.92 20.24 -11.51
CA LYS A 96 -20.15 19.48 -11.84
C LYS A 96 -20.30 19.27 -13.34
N GLU A 97 -19.96 20.29 -14.13
CA GLU A 97 -19.99 20.25 -15.58
C GLU A 97 -19.03 19.19 -16.15
N MET A 98 -17.85 19.03 -15.54
CA MET A 98 -16.89 17.95 -15.89
C MET A 98 -17.49 16.56 -15.61
N LYS A 99 -18.19 16.41 -14.46
CA LYS A 99 -18.90 15.16 -14.16
C LYS A 99 -20.01 14.88 -15.18
N GLU A 100 -20.85 15.86 -15.49
CA GLU A 100 -21.94 15.76 -16.46
C GLU A 100 -21.41 15.50 -17.88
N ALA A 101 -20.26 16.06 -18.24
CA ALA A 101 -19.57 15.81 -19.50
C ALA A 101 -18.90 14.43 -19.58
N GLY A 102 -18.97 13.63 -18.51
CA GLY A 102 -18.44 12.26 -18.48
C GLY A 102 -16.92 12.17 -18.48
N TYR A 103 -16.22 13.12 -17.83
CA TYR A 103 -14.76 13.04 -17.66
C TYR A 103 -14.35 11.72 -17.05
N THR A 104 -13.32 11.10 -17.62
CA THR A 104 -12.73 9.87 -17.07
C THR A 104 -11.88 10.21 -15.87
N ILE A 105 -12.14 9.57 -14.73
CA ILE A 105 -11.40 9.74 -13.48
C ILE A 105 -10.46 8.56 -13.33
N LEU A 106 -9.16 8.79 -13.51
CA LEU A 106 -8.14 7.77 -13.33
C LEU A 106 -7.83 7.56 -11.85
N CYS A 107 -7.95 6.33 -11.40
CA CYS A 107 -7.63 5.91 -10.04
C CYS A 107 -6.40 5.00 -10.07
N PRO A 108 -5.28 5.37 -9.41
CA PRO A 108 -4.11 4.49 -9.36
C PRO A 108 -4.45 3.23 -8.57
N GLN A 109 -3.90 2.11 -9.02
CA GLN A 109 -4.04 0.83 -8.34
C GLN A 109 -3.20 0.81 -7.05
N MET A 110 -3.79 0.40 -5.94
CA MET A 110 -3.10 0.26 -4.66
C MET A 110 -3.34 -1.11 -4.01
N ALA A 111 -4.55 -1.66 -4.15
CA ALA A 111 -4.94 -2.98 -3.64
C ALA A 111 -5.93 -3.60 -4.65
N PRO A 112 -5.45 -4.42 -5.60
CA PRO A 112 -6.24 -4.86 -6.75
C PRO A 112 -7.62 -5.42 -6.39
N ILE A 113 -7.68 -6.38 -5.48
CA ILE A 113 -8.93 -7.03 -5.07
C ILE A 113 -9.95 -6.04 -4.52
N HIS A 114 -9.49 -5.14 -3.64
CA HIS A 114 -10.38 -4.20 -2.96
C HIS A 114 -10.81 -3.05 -3.87
N PHE A 115 -9.87 -2.50 -4.66
CA PHE A 115 -10.16 -1.39 -5.56
C PHE A 115 -11.11 -1.82 -6.69
N ASP A 116 -11.00 -3.05 -7.15
CA ASP A 116 -11.90 -3.66 -8.11
C ASP A 116 -13.35 -3.77 -7.60
N LEU A 117 -13.53 -3.95 -6.28
CA LEU A 117 -14.85 -3.97 -5.63
C LEU A 117 -15.36 -2.55 -5.31
N LEU A 118 -14.46 -1.59 -5.11
CA LEU A 118 -14.84 -0.20 -4.83
C LEU A 118 -15.26 0.55 -6.10
N LEU A 119 -14.62 0.27 -7.23
CA LEU A 119 -14.86 0.93 -8.51
C LEU A 119 -16.35 0.97 -8.93
N PRO A 120 -17.11 -0.14 -8.88
CA PRO A 120 -18.52 -0.16 -9.25
C PRO A 120 -19.39 0.83 -8.47
N ILE A 121 -19.03 1.13 -7.21
CA ILE A 121 -19.79 2.07 -6.36
C ILE A 121 -19.76 3.48 -6.95
N PHE A 122 -18.59 3.91 -7.42
CA PHE A 122 -18.44 5.22 -8.04
C PHE A 122 -19.18 5.30 -9.37
N ASN A 123 -19.05 4.25 -10.20
CA ASN A 123 -19.70 4.18 -11.50
C ASN A 123 -21.25 4.16 -11.36
N ALA A 124 -21.79 3.46 -10.35
CA ALA A 124 -23.21 3.48 -10.01
C ALA A 124 -23.72 4.87 -9.58
N ASN A 125 -22.83 5.76 -9.13
CA ASN A 125 -23.14 7.12 -8.70
C ASN A 125 -22.81 8.20 -9.77
N GLY A 126 -22.67 7.77 -11.02
CA GLY A 126 -22.50 8.65 -12.18
C GLY A 126 -21.11 9.25 -12.32
N TYR A 127 -20.09 8.59 -11.78
CA TYR A 127 -18.69 8.88 -12.08
C TYR A 127 -18.19 7.90 -13.13
N ASN A 128 -17.44 8.37 -14.11
CA ASN A 128 -16.76 7.52 -15.06
C ASN A 128 -15.34 7.23 -14.52
N MET A 129 -15.24 6.33 -13.55
CA MET A 129 -13.98 6.01 -12.90
C MET A 129 -13.34 4.78 -13.55
N GLU A 130 -12.05 4.89 -13.81
CA GLU A 130 -11.22 3.83 -14.35
C GLU A 130 -10.06 3.55 -13.40
N LEU A 131 -9.88 2.27 -13.07
CA LEU A 131 -8.78 1.82 -12.25
C LEU A 131 -7.59 1.52 -13.15
N LEU A 132 -6.46 2.16 -12.87
CA LEU A 132 -5.23 1.89 -13.59
C LEU A 132 -4.73 0.47 -13.29
N PRO A 133 -4.19 -0.26 -14.26
CA PRO A 133 -3.71 -1.62 -14.03
C PRO A 133 -2.53 -1.63 -13.05
N ALA A 134 -2.44 -2.69 -12.23
CA ALA A 134 -1.26 -2.99 -11.45
C ALA A 134 -0.21 -3.60 -12.37
N VAL A 135 0.49 -2.76 -13.09
CA VAL A 135 1.46 -3.20 -14.11
C VAL A 135 2.90 -3.07 -13.64
N ASP A 136 3.79 -3.38 -14.53
CA ASP A 136 5.21 -3.57 -14.50
C ASP A 136 6.04 -2.39 -13.93
N HIS A 137 7.34 -2.47 -14.11
CA HIS A 137 8.29 -1.45 -13.67
C HIS A 137 8.18 -0.10 -14.43
N GLY A 138 7.41 -0.02 -15.52
CA GLY A 138 7.20 1.23 -16.28
C GLY A 138 6.61 2.35 -15.44
N ALA A 139 5.71 2.02 -14.52
CA ALA A 139 5.17 2.98 -13.56
C ALA A 139 6.24 3.55 -12.62
N VAL A 140 7.21 2.72 -12.20
CA VAL A 140 8.33 3.18 -11.37
C VAL A 140 9.22 4.13 -12.15
N ASP A 141 9.58 3.79 -13.38
CA ASP A 141 10.41 4.61 -14.26
C ASP A 141 9.74 5.95 -14.59
N ALA A 142 8.44 5.93 -14.87
CA ALA A 142 7.66 7.13 -15.07
C ALA A 142 7.62 8.00 -13.80
N GLY A 143 7.46 7.38 -12.63
CA GLY A 143 7.45 8.06 -11.34
C GLY A 143 8.78 8.77 -11.04
N LEU A 144 9.89 8.11 -11.27
CA LEU A 144 11.25 8.65 -11.04
C LEU A 144 11.58 9.88 -11.91
N LYS A 145 10.90 10.08 -13.04
CA LYS A 145 11.05 11.29 -13.85
C LYS A 145 10.49 12.55 -13.19
N TYR A 146 9.44 12.40 -12.36
CA TYR A 146 8.66 13.52 -11.85
C TYR A 146 8.73 13.69 -10.34
N VAL A 147 9.13 12.65 -9.63
CA VAL A 147 9.21 12.60 -8.16
C VAL A 147 10.65 12.30 -7.76
N ASN A 148 11.13 12.98 -6.71
CA ASN A 148 12.46 12.71 -6.19
C ASN A 148 12.56 11.27 -5.67
N ASN A 149 13.66 10.58 -5.97
CA ASN A 149 13.94 9.20 -5.52
C ASN A 149 14.05 9.07 -3.99
N ASP A 150 14.32 10.15 -3.26
CA ASP A 150 14.36 10.18 -1.79
C ASP A 150 12.98 10.11 -1.13
N ILE A 151 11.90 10.16 -1.93
CA ILE A 151 10.54 10.03 -1.41
C ILE A 151 10.18 8.55 -1.21
N CYS A 152 9.14 8.30 -0.41
CA CYS A 152 8.70 6.91 -0.18
C CYS A 152 8.29 6.23 -1.50
N TYR A 153 8.63 4.96 -1.63
CA TYR A 153 8.37 4.14 -2.82
C TYR A 153 6.89 4.16 -3.29
N PRO A 154 5.88 4.05 -2.40
CA PRO A 154 4.48 4.19 -2.79
C PRO A 154 4.16 5.48 -3.53
N SER A 155 4.80 6.59 -3.17
CA SER A 155 4.62 7.88 -3.85
C SER A 155 5.14 7.86 -5.27
N ILE A 156 6.29 7.23 -5.49
CA ILE A 156 6.89 7.07 -6.82
C ILE A 156 5.95 6.23 -7.69
N LEU A 157 5.50 5.09 -7.16
CA LEU A 157 4.65 4.15 -7.88
C LEU A 157 3.29 4.76 -8.26
N VAL A 158 2.60 5.39 -7.29
CA VAL A 158 1.28 6.02 -7.54
C VAL A 158 1.37 7.17 -8.54
N THR A 159 2.38 8.04 -8.38
CA THR A 159 2.60 9.12 -9.33
C THR A 159 2.97 8.57 -10.70
N GLY A 160 3.79 7.54 -10.75
CA GLY A 160 4.22 6.89 -11.96
C GLY A 160 3.08 6.25 -12.75
N GLN A 161 2.19 5.50 -12.10
CA GLN A 161 1.00 4.94 -12.75
C GLN A 161 0.17 6.03 -13.44
N ILE A 162 -0.07 7.14 -12.72
CA ILE A 162 -0.82 8.26 -13.25
C ILE A 162 -0.08 8.88 -14.45
N MET A 163 1.22 9.17 -14.29
CA MET A 163 2.00 9.83 -15.33
C MET A 163 2.15 8.96 -16.57
N GLU A 164 2.37 7.66 -16.40
CA GLU A 164 2.39 6.69 -17.51
C GLU A 164 1.06 6.70 -18.26
N ALA A 165 -0.07 6.65 -17.55
CA ALA A 165 -1.39 6.66 -18.16
C ALA A 165 -1.66 7.96 -18.94
N VAL A 166 -1.45 9.12 -18.32
CA VAL A 166 -1.77 10.42 -18.96
C VAL A 166 -0.83 10.78 -20.11
N THR A 167 0.38 10.22 -20.14
CA THR A 167 1.34 10.44 -21.23
C THR A 167 1.33 9.35 -22.30
N SER A 168 0.54 8.28 -22.10
CA SER A 168 0.47 7.13 -23.02
C SER A 168 -0.20 7.43 -24.37
N GLY A 169 -0.92 8.54 -24.49
CA GLY A 169 -1.77 8.84 -25.66
C GLY A 169 -3.07 8.03 -25.74
N ARG A 170 -3.36 7.18 -24.73
CA ARG A 170 -4.60 6.37 -24.69
C ARG A 170 -5.83 7.18 -24.28
N TYR A 171 -5.63 8.30 -23.62
CA TYR A 171 -6.69 9.12 -23.04
C TYR A 171 -6.75 10.51 -23.66
N ASP A 172 -7.98 11.03 -23.79
CA ASP A 172 -8.20 12.44 -24.11
C ASP A 172 -7.91 13.28 -22.86
N THR A 173 -6.73 13.91 -22.82
CA THR A 173 -6.26 14.66 -21.66
C THR A 173 -7.13 15.87 -21.30
N ASP A 174 -7.96 16.36 -22.25
CA ASP A 174 -8.89 17.45 -22.00
C ASP A 174 -10.16 17.00 -21.27
N LYS A 175 -10.39 15.67 -21.19
CA LYS A 175 -11.52 15.04 -20.51
C LYS A 175 -11.09 14.08 -19.41
N LEU A 176 -9.95 14.35 -18.78
CA LEU A 176 -9.42 13.56 -17.69
C LEU A 176 -9.52 14.27 -16.34
N ALA A 177 -9.63 13.47 -15.31
CA ALA A 177 -9.36 13.82 -13.92
C ALA A 177 -8.58 12.68 -13.26
N VAL A 178 -7.93 12.96 -12.16
CA VAL A 178 -7.21 11.96 -11.34
C VAL A 178 -7.78 11.95 -9.93
N ILE A 179 -7.87 10.79 -9.32
CA ILE A 179 -8.27 10.66 -7.92
C ILE A 179 -7.17 9.99 -7.10
N ILE A 180 -6.96 10.46 -5.88
CA ILE A 180 -6.01 9.87 -4.94
C ILE A 180 -6.54 9.95 -3.52
N THR A 181 -6.25 8.94 -2.70
CA THR A 181 -6.50 8.97 -1.26
C THR A 181 -5.52 9.89 -0.56
N GLN A 182 -6.00 10.61 0.45
CA GLN A 182 -5.18 11.48 1.29
C GLN A 182 -5.44 11.15 2.75
N THR A 183 -4.41 10.67 3.46
CA THR A 183 -4.57 10.13 4.81
C THR A 183 -4.68 11.21 5.90
N GLY A 184 -4.01 12.35 5.71
CA GLY A 184 -3.83 13.33 6.77
C GLY A 184 -2.82 12.88 7.84
N GLY A 185 -2.21 13.81 8.56
CA GLY A 185 -1.22 13.52 9.60
C GLY A 185 0.23 13.46 9.08
N GLY A 186 1.12 12.79 9.80
CA GLY A 186 2.56 12.76 9.54
C GLY A 186 3.01 11.86 8.39
N CYS A 187 2.13 11.08 7.78
CA CYS A 187 2.46 10.24 6.64
C CYS A 187 2.65 11.05 5.36
N ARG A 188 3.64 10.70 4.55
CA ARG A 188 3.89 11.35 3.25
C ARG A 188 2.74 11.17 2.26
N ALA A 189 1.87 10.18 2.44
CA ALA A 189 0.64 10.00 1.66
C ALA A 189 -0.28 11.24 1.70
N THR A 190 -0.19 12.07 2.72
CA THR A 190 -0.85 13.38 2.78
C THR A 190 -0.42 14.30 1.62
N ASN A 191 0.81 14.16 1.13
CA ASN A 191 1.40 15.01 0.10
C ASN A 191 1.35 14.44 -1.32
N TYR A 192 0.83 13.21 -1.53
CA TYR A 192 0.75 12.61 -2.87
C TYR A 192 0.02 13.51 -3.86
N ILE A 193 -1.06 14.14 -3.43
CA ILE A 193 -1.83 15.07 -4.26
C ILE A 193 -0.97 16.23 -4.80
N SER A 194 -0.08 16.78 -3.97
CA SER A 194 0.81 17.88 -4.37
C SER A 194 1.89 17.40 -5.33
N LEU A 195 2.40 16.18 -5.15
CA LEU A 195 3.39 15.58 -6.04
C LEU A 195 2.80 15.27 -7.41
N ILE A 196 1.58 14.71 -7.46
CA ILE A 196 0.85 14.45 -8.70
C ILE A 196 0.58 15.77 -9.45
N ARG A 197 0.10 16.82 -8.76
CA ARG A 197 -0.09 18.15 -9.36
C ARG A 197 1.21 18.72 -9.93
N LYS A 198 2.33 18.56 -9.20
CA LYS A 198 3.65 18.96 -9.66
C LYS A 198 4.06 18.20 -10.92
N ALA A 199 3.88 16.89 -10.94
CA ALA A 199 4.19 16.01 -12.05
C ALA A 199 3.38 16.36 -13.30
N LEU A 200 2.06 16.52 -13.16
CA LEU A 200 1.16 16.95 -14.25
C LEU A 200 1.58 18.32 -14.82
N LYS A 201 1.89 19.29 -13.96
CA LYS A 201 2.38 20.59 -14.40
C LYS A 201 3.69 20.49 -15.18
N ALA A 202 4.63 19.68 -14.69
CA ALA A 202 5.92 19.46 -15.36
C ALA A 202 5.78 18.82 -16.75
N ALA A 203 4.73 18.01 -16.94
CA ALA A 203 4.38 17.39 -18.23
C ALA A 203 3.51 18.28 -19.13
N GLY A 204 3.21 19.52 -18.75
CA GLY A 204 2.32 20.41 -19.51
C GLY A 204 0.81 20.07 -19.34
N LEU A 205 0.47 19.17 -18.44
CA LEU A 205 -0.89 18.64 -18.19
C LEU A 205 -1.50 19.24 -16.91
N GLY A 206 -1.07 20.42 -16.50
CA GLY A 206 -1.53 21.06 -15.27
C GLY A 206 -3.03 21.46 -15.25
N HIS A 207 -3.74 21.32 -16.36
CA HIS A 207 -5.19 21.52 -16.47
C HIS A 207 -6.00 20.32 -15.95
N ILE A 208 -5.40 19.14 -15.78
CA ILE A 208 -6.07 17.95 -15.27
C ILE A 208 -6.34 18.12 -13.77
N PRO A 209 -7.62 18.08 -13.32
CA PRO A 209 -7.95 18.18 -11.91
C PRO A 209 -7.52 16.92 -11.14
N VAL A 210 -7.02 17.13 -9.92
CA VAL A 210 -6.65 16.05 -8.99
C VAL A 210 -7.59 16.08 -7.79
N ILE A 211 -8.43 15.05 -7.68
CA ILE A 211 -9.44 14.88 -6.66
C ILE A 211 -8.82 14.22 -5.43
N SER A 212 -9.03 14.79 -4.26
CA SER A 212 -8.60 14.22 -2.99
C SER A 212 -9.75 13.43 -2.34
N LEU A 213 -9.50 12.15 -2.06
CA LEU A 213 -10.33 11.33 -1.20
C LEU A 213 -9.78 11.41 0.24
N ALA A 214 -10.30 12.32 1.03
CA ALA A 214 -9.90 12.50 2.42
C ALA A 214 -11.07 12.32 3.37
N PHE A 215 -10.85 11.58 4.48
CA PHE A 215 -11.81 11.46 5.56
C PHE A 215 -11.97 12.76 6.36
N LYS A 216 -10.94 13.61 6.39
CA LYS A 216 -10.99 14.97 6.91
C LYS A 216 -11.03 15.92 5.73
N LYS A 217 -11.76 17.03 5.87
CA LYS A 217 -11.87 18.09 4.86
C LYS A 217 -10.51 18.77 4.58
N LEU A 218 -9.57 18.03 3.98
CA LEU A 218 -8.22 18.50 3.68
C LEU A 218 -8.18 19.28 2.36
N ASP A 219 -9.08 18.97 1.42
CA ASP A 219 -9.20 19.66 0.15
C ASP A 219 -10.68 19.75 -0.26
N GLU A 220 -11.33 20.90 0.02
CA GLU A 220 -12.75 21.15 -0.31
C GLU A 220 -12.95 21.58 -1.77
N SER A 221 -11.94 21.52 -2.60
CA SER A 221 -11.88 22.23 -3.88
C SER A 221 -12.50 21.50 -5.08
N ASN A 222 -13.24 20.40 -4.88
CA ASN A 222 -13.81 19.61 -6.00
C ASN A 222 -15.34 19.52 -5.94
N PRO A 223 -16.08 20.56 -6.37
CA PRO A 223 -17.54 20.62 -6.25
C PRO A 223 -18.27 19.54 -7.06
N GLY A 224 -17.63 18.98 -8.10
CA GLY A 224 -18.17 17.89 -8.90
C GLY A 224 -18.04 16.51 -8.25
N PHE A 225 -17.20 16.36 -7.21
CA PHE A 225 -16.97 15.09 -6.54
C PHE A 225 -17.54 15.10 -5.12
N LYS A 226 -18.49 14.22 -4.84
CA LYS A 226 -19.13 14.10 -3.52
C LYS A 226 -19.26 12.63 -3.13
N LEU A 227 -18.81 12.29 -1.94
CA LEU A 227 -19.08 11.01 -1.31
C LEU A 227 -20.42 11.07 -0.57
N SER A 228 -21.39 10.28 -0.99
CA SER A 228 -22.66 10.14 -0.28
C SER A 228 -22.53 9.12 0.87
N ALA A 229 -23.41 9.22 1.86
CA ALA A 229 -23.47 8.23 2.94
C ALA A 229 -23.74 6.82 2.40
N THR A 230 -24.52 6.70 1.33
CA THR A 230 -24.80 5.43 0.66
C THR A 230 -23.53 4.85 0.00
N MET A 231 -22.70 5.68 -0.64
CA MET A 231 -21.42 5.23 -1.20
C MET A 231 -20.50 4.72 -0.10
N LEU A 232 -20.38 5.44 1.02
CA LEU A 232 -19.57 5.02 2.15
C LEU A 232 -20.08 3.71 2.76
N TYR A 233 -21.39 3.56 2.89
CA TYR A 233 -22.01 2.31 3.37
C TYR A 233 -21.66 1.13 2.46
N ASN A 234 -21.80 1.28 1.15
CA ASN A 234 -21.43 0.24 0.19
C ASN A 234 -19.93 -0.03 0.16
N ALA A 235 -19.08 0.99 0.33
CA ALA A 235 -17.63 0.84 0.39
C ALA A 235 -17.17 -0.05 1.57
N VAL A 236 -17.86 0.03 2.71
CA VAL A 236 -17.58 -0.84 3.86
C VAL A 236 -17.81 -2.31 3.49
N PHE A 237 -18.90 -2.64 2.81
CA PHE A 237 -19.12 -4.03 2.35
C PHE A 237 -18.13 -4.47 1.29
N ALA A 238 -17.77 -3.59 0.36
CA ALA A 238 -16.75 -3.86 -0.65
C ALA A 238 -15.41 -4.22 0.00
N LEU A 239 -15.01 -3.49 1.05
CA LEU A 239 -13.78 -3.79 1.81
C LEU A 239 -13.86 -5.15 2.52
N PHE A 240 -14.98 -5.46 3.16
CA PHE A 240 -15.18 -6.76 3.80
C PHE A 240 -15.22 -7.92 2.80
N TYR A 241 -15.86 -7.73 1.64
CA TYR A 241 -15.82 -8.74 0.58
C TYR A 241 -14.39 -8.94 0.06
N GLY A 242 -13.63 -7.85 -0.12
CA GLY A 242 -12.24 -7.92 -0.56
C GLY A 242 -11.36 -8.73 0.40
N ASP A 243 -11.45 -8.44 1.70
CA ASP A 243 -10.70 -9.18 2.72
C ASP A 243 -11.11 -10.66 2.77
N LEU A 244 -12.42 -10.94 2.73
CA LEU A 244 -12.92 -12.31 2.75
C LEU A 244 -12.43 -13.11 1.54
N LEU A 245 -12.62 -12.57 0.33
CA LEU A 245 -12.24 -13.25 -0.91
C LEU A 245 -10.73 -13.46 -1.00
N MET A 246 -9.94 -12.46 -0.59
CA MET A 246 -8.48 -12.56 -0.53
C MET A 246 -8.05 -13.69 0.42
N GLN A 247 -8.62 -13.73 1.64
CA GLN A 247 -8.28 -14.74 2.63
C GLN A 247 -8.72 -16.14 2.19
N CYS A 248 -9.91 -16.28 1.62
CA CYS A 248 -10.38 -17.56 1.08
C CYS A 248 -9.44 -18.06 -0.03
N LEU A 249 -9.09 -17.19 -1.00
CA LEU A 249 -8.20 -17.54 -2.10
C LEU A 249 -6.82 -18.00 -1.60
N TYR A 250 -6.15 -17.19 -0.78
CA TYR A 250 -4.77 -17.49 -0.34
C TYR A 250 -4.70 -18.69 0.62
N ARG A 251 -5.79 -19.00 1.32
CA ARG A 251 -5.89 -20.18 2.17
C ARG A 251 -6.18 -21.46 1.41
N THR A 252 -6.88 -21.42 0.27
CA THR A 252 -7.30 -22.61 -0.47
C THR A 252 -6.42 -22.92 -1.67
N ARG A 253 -5.98 -21.89 -2.42
CA ARG A 253 -5.17 -22.03 -3.65
C ARG A 253 -3.92 -22.90 -3.48
N PRO A 254 -3.14 -22.81 -2.39
CA PRO A 254 -1.97 -23.67 -2.20
C PRO A 254 -2.28 -25.16 -2.08
N TYR A 255 -3.53 -25.52 -1.75
CA TYR A 255 -3.96 -26.88 -1.46
C TYR A 255 -4.94 -27.45 -2.49
N GLU A 256 -5.30 -26.70 -3.54
CA GLU A 256 -6.24 -27.14 -4.56
C GLU A 256 -5.77 -28.39 -5.30
N ILE A 257 -6.66 -29.34 -5.52
CA ILE A 257 -6.40 -30.57 -6.29
C ILE A 257 -6.49 -30.26 -7.79
N GLU A 258 -7.56 -29.58 -8.18
CA GLU A 258 -7.79 -29.18 -9.55
C GLU A 258 -7.15 -27.80 -9.80
N PRO A 259 -6.19 -27.68 -10.72
CA PRO A 259 -5.48 -26.41 -10.98
C PRO A 259 -6.44 -25.27 -11.30
N ASN A 260 -6.26 -24.15 -10.64
CA ASN A 260 -7.05 -22.91 -10.76
C ASN A 260 -8.50 -23.04 -10.23
N ALA A 261 -8.89 -24.08 -9.52
CA ALA A 261 -10.23 -24.18 -8.95
C ALA A 261 -10.53 -23.06 -7.97
N ALA A 262 -9.58 -22.74 -7.09
CA ALA A 262 -9.70 -21.64 -6.14
C ALA A 262 -9.75 -20.27 -6.85
N GLN A 263 -8.93 -20.06 -7.88
CA GLN A 263 -8.93 -18.83 -8.66
C GLN A 263 -10.25 -18.64 -9.43
N ASN A 264 -10.75 -19.67 -10.08
CA ASN A 264 -12.03 -19.63 -10.80
C ASN A 264 -13.21 -19.31 -9.87
N LEU A 265 -13.20 -19.90 -8.68
CA LEU A 265 -14.22 -19.62 -7.66
C LEU A 265 -14.11 -18.18 -7.14
N PHE A 266 -12.89 -17.70 -6.92
CA PHE A 266 -12.63 -16.31 -6.56
C PHE A 266 -13.16 -15.34 -7.62
N ASP A 267 -12.87 -15.58 -8.91
CA ASP A 267 -13.31 -14.72 -10.02
C ASP A 267 -14.84 -14.69 -10.14
N TYR A 268 -15.49 -15.85 -9.96
CA TYR A 268 -16.96 -15.94 -9.90
C TYR A 268 -17.54 -15.06 -8.79
N TRP A 269 -16.99 -15.18 -7.56
CA TRP A 269 -17.48 -14.41 -6.44
C TRP A 269 -17.12 -12.92 -6.53
N MET A 270 -15.95 -12.59 -7.09
CA MET A 270 -15.59 -11.21 -7.39
C MET A 270 -16.60 -10.55 -8.32
N ALA A 271 -16.96 -11.21 -9.42
CA ALA A 271 -17.98 -10.69 -10.36
C ALA A 271 -19.33 -10.48 -9.67
N LYS A 272 -19.74 -11.43 -8.84
CA LYS A 272 -21.01 -11.38 -8.12
C LYS A 272 -21.04 -10.28 -7.06
N CYS A 273 -19.96 -10.13 -6.29
CA CYS A 273 -19.83 -9.06 -5.29
C CYS A 273 -19.77 -7.68 -5.97
N LYS A 274 -19.06 -7.52 -7.08
CA LYS A 274 -19.06 -6.30 -7.89
C LYS A 274 -20.47 -5.89 -8.31
N GLN A 275 -21.27 -6.84 -8.80
CA GLN A 275 -22.66 -6.58 -9.18
C GLN A 275 -23.51 -6.15 -7.96
N GLN A 276 -23.35 -6.81 -6.82
CA GLN A 276 -24.11 -6.50 -5.61
C GLN A 276 -23.80 -5.10 -5.05
N VAL A 277 -22.52 -4.71 -5.03
CA VAL A 277 -22.15 -3.36 -4.57
C VAL A 277 -22.54 -2.28 -5.57
N TYR A 278 -22.55 -2.58 -6.87
CA TYR A 278 -23.07 -1.69 -7.91
C TYR A 278 -24.57 -1.40 -7.72
N GLU A 279 -25.38 -2.43 -7.46
CA GLU A 279 -26.81 -2.32 -7.19
C GLU A 279 -27.14 -1.67 -5.84
N GLY A 280 -26.18 -1.57 -4.97
CA GLY A 280 -26.33 -1.15 -3.58
C GLY A 280 -26.56 -2.34 -2.65
N GLU A 281 -25.60 -2.55 -1.72
CA GLU A 281 -25.63 -3.68 -0.81
C GLU A 281 -26.63 -3.49 0.33
N LYS A 282 -27.20 -4.64 0.78
CA LYS A 282 -28.09 -4.71 1.94
C LYS A 282 -27.54 -5.73 2.94
N PHE A 283 -27.53 -5.37 4.21
CA PHE A 283 -26.94 -6.19 5.25
C PHE A 283 -27.44 -7.65 5.27
N GLY A 284 -28.74 -7.88 4.98
CA GLY A 284 -29.31 -9.22 4.89
C GLY A 284 -28.77 -10.04 3.70
N ARG A 285 -28.59 -9.39 2.54
CA ARG A 285 -27.97 -10.01 1.35
C ARG A 285 -26.49 -10.27 1.61
N TYR A 286 -25.77 -9.31 2.15
CA TYR A 286 -24.38 -9.44 2.55
C TYR A 286 -24.13 -10.68 3.41
N LYS A 287 -24.91 -10.87 4.50
CA LYS A 287 -24.79 -12.05 5.36
C LYS A 287 -24.96 -13.38 4.61
N LYS A 288 -25.92 -13.42 3.67
CA LYS A 288 -26.16 -14.62 2.86
C LYS A 288 -25.00 -14.89 1.91
N THR A 289 -24.51 -13.83 1.27
CA THR A 289 -23.40 -13.90 0.32
C THR A 289 -22.10 -14.33 1.02
N VAL A 290 -21.77 -13.76 2.20
CA VAL A 290 -20.61 -14.18 2.99
C VAL A 290 -20.64 -15.65 3.34
N ARG A 291 -21.79 -16.17 3.81
CA ARG A 291 -21.95 -17.60 4.11
C ARG A 291 -21.75 -18.46 2.86
N ALA A 292 -22.37 -18.08 1.75
CA ALA A 292 -22.23 -18.82 0.50
C ALA A 292 -20.79 -18.80 -0.02
N ILE A 293 -20.05 -17.70 0.11
CA ILE A 293 -18.62 -17.64 -0.23
C ILE A 293 -17.85 -18.67 0.62
N VAL A 294 -18.00 -18.60 1.93
CA VAL A 294 -17.31 -19.51 2.84
C VAL A 294 -17.67 -20.97 2.55
N ASP A 295 -18.97 -21.26 2.42
CA ASP A 295 -19.46 -22.63 2.12
C ASP A 295 -18.88 -23.16 0.80
N ASP A 296 -18.81 -22.32 -0.26
CA ASP A 296 -18.27 -22.73 -1.55
C ASP A 296 -16.74 -22.98 -1.49
N PHE A 297 -15.98 -22.16 -0.78
CA PHE A 297 -14.54 -22.37 -0.59
C PHE A 297 -14.24 -23.55 0.32
N ASP A 298 -15.03 -23.78 1.38
CA ASP A 298 -14.89 -24.94 2.28
C ASP A 298 -15.23 -26.28 1.57
N ASN A 299 -16.04 -26.24 0.51
CA ASN A 299 -16.37 -27.40 -0.29
C ASN A 299 -15.41 -27.66 -1.47
N LEU A 300 -14.41 -26.81 -1.69
CA LEU A 300 -13.38 -27.09 -2.69
C LEU A 300 -12.60 -28.35 -2.34
N PRO A 301 -12.35 -29.26 -3.30
CA PRO A 301 -11.48 -30.39 -3.09
C PRO A 301 -10.05 -29.96 -2.81
N LEU A 302 -9.57 -30.11 -1.59
CA LEU A 302 -8.24 -29.72 -1.16
C LEU A 302 -7.41 -30.95 -0.74
N GLN A 303 -6.08 -30.86 -0.84
CA GLN A 303 -5.14 -31.89 -0.42
C GLN A 303 -4.13 -31.31 0.58
N GLY A 304 -4.05 -31.95 1.75
CA GLY A 304 -3.04 -31.59 2.76
C GLY A 304 -3.24 -30.21 3.37
N GLU A 305 -4.50 -29.76 3.51
CA GLU A 305 -4.82 -28.46 4.13
C GLU A 305 -4.12 -28.28 5.49
N GLY A 306 -3.51 -27.10 5.68
CA GLY A 306 -2.82 -26.74 6.92
C GLY A 306 -1.45 -27.42 7.13
N THR A 307 -0.95 -28.18 6.17
CA THR A 307 0.38 -28.83 6.27
C THR A 307 1.54 -27.98 5.78
N LYS A 308 1.26 -26.96 4.94
CA LYS A 308 2.29 -26.08 4.42
C LYS A 308 2.71 -25.03 5.45
N PRO A 309 3.98 -24.61 5.45
CA PRO A 309 4.42 -23.48 6.27
C PRO A 309 3.65 -22.22 5.94
N ARG A 310 3.24 -21.46 6.96
CA ARG A 310 2.50 -20.21 6.78
C ARG A 310 3.45 -19.02 6.85
N VAL A 311 3.46 -18.20 5.82
CA VAL A 311 4.33 -17.02 5.69
C VAL A 311 3.51 -15.75 5.75
N GLY A 312 3.73 -14.92 6.77
CA GLY A 312 3.05 -13.64 6.95
C GLY A 312 3.63 -12.55 6.05
N VAL A 313 2.78 -11.91 5.24
CA VAL A 313 3.16 -10.74 4.44
C VAL A 313 2.82 -9.48 5.21
N VAL A 314 3.82 -8.78 5.71
CA VAL A 314 3.68 -7.57 6.52
C VAL A 314 4.43 -6.41 5.89
N GLY A 315 4.15 -5.18 6.30
CA GLY A 315 4.85 -3.99 5.84
C GLY A 315 3.92 -2.81 5.56
N GLU A 316 4.39 -1.89 4.73
CA GLU A 316 3.66 -0.70 4.31
C GLU A 316 2.41 -1.11 3.51
N ILE A 317 1.30 -0.39 3.72
CA ILE A 317 -0.03 -0.82 3.24
C ILE A 317 -0.11 -0.99 1.73
N LEU A 318 0.41 -0.05 0.93
CA LEU A 318 0.39 -0.17 -0.53
C LEU A 318 1.30 -1.32 -0.99
N VAL A 319 2.53 -1.37 -0.48
CA VAL A 319 3.52 -2.40 -0.85
C VAL A 319 2.99 -3.80 -0.50
N LYS A 320 2.30 -3.95 0.62
CA LYS A 320 1.72 -5.24 1.03
C LYS A 320 0.69 -5.78 0.02
N PHE A 321 -0.14 -4.93 -0.56
CA PHE A 321 -1.25 -5.35 -1.44
C PHE A 321 -0.96 -5.22 -2.93
N HIS A 322 -0.01 -4.38 -3.32
CA HIS A 322 0.24 -4.10 -4.72
C HIS A 322 1.26 -5.09 -5.31
N PRO A 323 0.87 -5.93 -6.28
CA PRO A 323 1.72 -7.03 -6.77
C PRO A 323 3.08 -6.55 -7.32
N THR A 324 3.07 -5.49 -8.14
CA THR A 324 4.31 -4.92 -8.69
C THR A 324 5.20 -4.31 -7.61
N ALA A 325 4.60 -3.69 -6.58
CA ALA A 325 5.36 -3.05 -5.51
C ALA A 325 6.08 -4.07 -4.61
N ASN A 326 5.54 -5.29 -4.49
CA ASN A 326 6.09 -6.35 -3.65
C ASN A 326 6.72 -7.51 -4.43
N ASN A 327 6.95 -7.33 -5.74
CA ASN A 327 7.49 -8.37 -6.63
C ASN A 327 6.70 -9.68 -6.60
N GLN A 328 5.37 -9.57 -6.57
CA GLN A 328 4.43 -10.70 -6.57
C GLN A 328 4.70 -11.69 -5.42
N VAL A 329 4.96 -11.15 -4.23
CA VAL A 329 5.40 -11.91 -3.06
C VAL A 329 4.50 -13.09 -2.71
N VAL A 330 3.18 -12.98 -2.90
CA VAL A 330 2.24 -14.07 -2.65
C VAL A 330 2.49 -15.24 -3.59
N ASP A 331 2.66 -14.96 -4.88
CA ASP A 331 2.92 -16.00 -5.88
C ASP A 331 4.27 -16.68 -5.65
N VAL A 332 5.28 -15.91 -5.21
CA VAL A 332 6.59 -16.46 -4.83
C VAL A 332 6.45 -17.38 -3.60
N ILE A 333 5.74 -16.97 -2.56
CA ILE A 333 5.50 -17.78 -1.36
C ILE A 333 4.81 -19.10 -1.72
N GLU A 334 3.79 -19.04 -2.57
CA GLU A 334 3.05 -20.24 -2.98
C GLU A 334 3.89 -21.15 -3.89
N ALA A 335 4.71 -20.58 -4.79
CA ALA A 335 5.64 -21.34 -5.63
C ALA A 335 6.71 -22.08 -4.82
N GLU A 336 7.12 -21.51 -3.68
CA GLU A 336 8.02 -22.16 -2.72
C GLU A 336 7.32 -23.19 -1.82
N GLY A 337 6.05 -23.51 -2.09
CA GLY A 337 5.28 -24.53 -1.38
C GLY A 337 4.73 -24.09 -0.03
N CYS A 338 4.62 -22.81 0.22
CA CYS A 338 4.10 -22.22 1.46
C CYS A 338 2.66 -21.67 1.29
N GLU A 339 2.00 -21.33 2.39
CA GLU A 339 0.72 -20.62 2.44
C GLU A 339 0.98 -19.14 2.75
N ALA A 340 0.54 -18.23 1.89
CA ALA A 340 0.66 -16.79 2.14
C ALA A 340 -0.44 -16.31 3.09
N VAL A 341 -0.06 -15.57 4.13
CA VAL A 341 -0.99 -14.94 5.08
C VAL A 341 -0.87 -13.43 4.98
N VAL A 342 -1.83 -12.80 4.32
CA VAL A 342 -1.90 -11.35 4.15
C VAL A 342 -2.97 -10.80 5.07
N PRO A 343 -2.63 -9.98 6.09
CA PRO A 343 -3.62 -9.30 6.93
C PRO A 343 -4.56 -8.44 6.10
N GLY A 344 -5.83 -8.39 6.45
CA GLY A 344 -6.86 -7.68 5.73
C GLY A 344 -6.64 -6.17 5.63
N LEU A 345 -7.27 -5.53 4.65
CA LEU A 345 -7.25 -4.08 4.52
C LEU A 345 -8.08 -3.41 5.63
N VAL A 346 -9.17 -4.05 6.05
CA VAL A 346 -10.00 -3.59 7.18
C VAL A 346 -9.21 -3.61 8.48
N ASP A 347 -8.33 -4.60 8.68
CA ASP A 347 -7.46 -4.69 9.86
C ASP A 347 -6.59 -3.44 10.03
N PHE A 348 -6.14 -2.85 8.93
CA PHE A 348 -5.39 -1.59 8.97
C PHE A 348 -6.21 -0.44 9.58
N PHE A 349 -7.48 -0.32 9.20
CA PHE A 349 -8.35 0.71 9.77
C PHE A 349 -8.70 0.42 11.22
N LEU A 350 -8.96 -0.83 11.57
CA LEU A 350 -9.23 -1.26 12.96
C LEU A 350 -8.03 -1.03 13.85
N PHE A 351 -6.82 -1.32 13.37
CA PHE A 351 -5.58 -1.04 14.09
C PHE A 351 -5.39 0.47 14.35
N GLY A 352 -5.70 1.32 13.36
CA GLY A 352 -5.67 2.77 13.53
C GLY A 352 -6.64 3.27 14.61
N ILE A 353 -7.84 2.70 14.67
CA ILE A 353 -8.84 3.01 15.70
C ILE A 353 -8.36 2.54 17.07
N ALA A 354 -7.93 1.28 17.18
CA ALA A 354 -7.43 0.72 18.44
C ALA A 354 -6.21 1.49 18.95
N GLY A 355 -5.28 1.86 18.06
CA GLY A 355 -4.12 2.67 18.39
C GLY A 355 -4.49 4.05 18.96
N SER A 356 -5.55 4.68 18.41
CA SER A 356 -6.02 5.99 18.93
C SER A 356 -6.64 5.87 20.33
N ILE A 357 -7.39 4.79 20.59
CA ILE A 357 -7.95 4.51 21.93
C ILE A 357 -6.81 4.26 22.93
N PHE A 358 -5.84 3.43 22.56
CA PHE A 358 -4.69 3.12 23.41
C PHE A 358 -3.84 4.36 23.73
N GLN A 359 -3.66 5.27 22.77
CA GLN A 359 -2.97 6.54 23.00
C GLN A 359 -3.74 7.45 23.95
N GLN A 360 -5.06 7.48 23.83
CA GLN A 360 -5.92 8.27 24.72
C GLN A 360 -5.87 7.76 26.16
N GLU A 361 -5.86 6.43 26.35
CA GLU A 361 -5.76 5.80 27.69
C GLU A 361 -4.34 5.88 28.27
N GLY A 362 -3.30 5.70 27.45
CA GLY A 362 -1.93 5.61 27.89
C GLY A 362 -1.20 6.96 28.03
N VAL A 363 -1.55 7.95 27.22
CA VAL A 363 -0.85 9.25 27.14
C VAL A 363 -1.73 10.43 27.58
N GLY A 364 -3.04 10.20 27.80
CA GLY A 364 -3.96 11.22 28.33
C GLY A 364 -4.20 12.39 27.37
N LYS A 365 -4.17 12.15 26.05
CA LYS A 365 -4.40 13.17 25.01
C LYS A 365 -5.66 12.89 24.22
#